data_516ba9ace3cdd1a6d8d6d21337a1b4cb
#
_entry.id   516ba9ace3cdd1a6d8d6d21337a1b4cb
#
_cell.length_a   1.000
_cell.length_b   1.000
_cell.length_c   1.000
_cell.angle_alpha   90.00
_cell.angle_beta   90.00
_cell.angle_gamma   90.00
#
_symmetry.space_group_name_H-M   'P 1'
#
loop_
_entity.id
_entity.type
_entity.pdbx_description
1 polymer ?
#
loop_
_entity_poly.entity_id
_entity_poly.type
_entity_poly.pdbx_seq_one_letter_code
_entity_poly.pdbx_strand_id
1 'polypeptide(L)'
;MLHLFLTSLLAFLHPFFVSVTEVNHNDKTKSLEISTKIFFNDLEAALEKHYQKQLDILKPAQREQLDPLINEYLQKHLQLSVNDKPVKLKYLGYEIEQDAAWCYLEVPQVGRVKQIEIRNDVLFAEHDSQTNMVHITVKGNRKSTKLDNPESQASFSF
;
A
#
# COMPACT_ATOMS: atom_id res chain seq x y z
N MET A 1 32.29 -30.92 -35.43
CA MET A 1 32.27 -29.90 -34.37
C MET A 1 30.88 -29.31 -34.31
N LEU A 2 30.12 -29.71 -33.29
CA LEU A 2 28.73 -29.29 -33.12
C LEU A 2 28.73 -28.09 -32.15
N HIS A 3 28.54 -26.90 -32.70
CA HIS A 3 28.37 -25.69 -31.87
C HIS A 3 26.99 -25.68 -31.28
N LEU A 4 26.90 -26.03 -29.99
CA LEU A 4 25.70 -25.91 -29.18
C LEU A 4 25.48 -24.41 -28.89
N PHE A 5 24.60 -23.75 -29.65
CA PHE A 5 24.09 -22.43 -29.31
C PHE A 5 23.13 -22.59 -28.13
N LEU A 6 23.65 -22.36 -26.92
CA LEU A 6 22.84 -22.19 -25.75
C LEU A 6 22.19 -20.79 -25.80
N THR A 7 21.04 -20.68 -26.43
CA THR A 7 20.21 -19.48 -26.35
C THR A 7 19.69 -19.38 -24.94
N SER A 8 20.34 -18.55 -24.13
CA SER A 8 19.82 -18.11 -22.83
C SER A 8 18.53 -17.34 -23.08
N LEU A 9 17.42 -18.01 -22.89
CA LEU A 9 16.10 -17.39 -22.84
C LEU A 9 16.02 -16.59 -21.54
N LEU A 10 16.51 -15.36 -21.56
CA LEU A 10 16.23 -14.39 -20.54
C LEU A 10 14.72 -14.12 -20.61
N ALA A 11 13.97 -14.81 -19.76
CA ALA A 11 12.60 -14.46 -19.47
C ALA A 11 12.66 -13.04 -18.89
N PHE A 12 12.32 -12.05 -19.68
CA PHE A 12 11.98 -10.72 -19.20
C PHE A 12 10.66 -10.86 -18.45
N LEU A 13 10.76 -11.22 -17.18
CA LEU A 13 9.68 -10.97 -16.23
C LEU A 13 9.56 -9.45 -16.16
N HIS A 14 8.59 -8.89 -16.88
CA HIS A 14 8.17 -7.53 -16.62
C HIS A 14 7.57 -7.52 -15.21
N PRO A 15 8.26 -6.97 -14.21
CA PRO A 15 7.69 -6.90 -12.88
C PRO A 15 6.46 -6.01 -12.96
N PHE A 16 5.32 -6.52 -12.52
CA PHE A 16 4.15 -5.69 -12.29
C PHE A 16 4.37 -4.96 -10.98
N PHE A 17 4.47 -3.64 -11.03
CA PHE A 17 4.55 -2.80 -9.85
C PHE A 17 3.14 -2.38 -9.47
N VAL A 18 2.56 -3.07 -8.51
CA VAL A 18 1.17 -2.87 -8.11
C VAL A 18 1.04 -2.94 -6.59
N SER A 19 0.25 -2.05 -6.02
CA SER A 19 -0.27 -2.18 -4.66
C SER A 19 -1.80 -2.19 -4.67
N VAL A 20 -2.40 -2.71 -3.60
CA VAL A 20 -3.86 -2.71 -3.43
C VAL A 20 -4.18 -2.17 -2.06
N THR A 21 -4.92 -1.07 -2.01
CA THR A 21 -5.43 -0.48 -0.76
C THR A 21 -6.93 -0.65 -0.68
N GLU A 22 -7.39 -1.27 0.39
CA GLU A 22 -8.80 -1.38 0.73
C GLU A 22 -9.14 -0.52 1.94
N VAL A 23 -10.22 0.23 1.84
CA VAL A 23 -10.77 1.05 2.92
C VAL A 23 -12.21 0.64 3.15
N ASN A 24 -12.51 0.09 4.32
CA ASN A 24 -13.85 -0.35 4.70
C ASN A 24 -14.39 0.48 5.86
N HIS A 25 -15.52 1.14 5.66
CA HIS A 25 -16.23 1.79 6.76
C HIS A 25 -17.03 0.76 7.55
N ASN A 26 -16.61 0.54 8.79
CA ASN A 26 -17.31 -0.32 9.73
C ASN A 26 -18.34 0.53 10.52
N ASP A 27 -19.60 0.39 10.17
CA ASP A 27 -20.70 1.17 10.77
C ASP A 27 -20.98 0.82 12.23
N LYS A 28 -20.57 -0.40 12.67
CA LYS A 28 -20.74 -0.85 14.06
C LYS A 28 -19.70 -0.23 14.98
N THR A 29 -18.43 -0.26 14.58
CA THR A 29 -17.32 0.29 15.36
C THR A 29 -17.09 1.78 15.10
N LYS A 30 -17.77 2.35 14.08
CA LYS A 30 -17.53 3.72 13.62
C LYS A 30 -16.07 3.99 13.31
N SER A 31 -15.47 3.11 12.52
CA SER A 31 -14.07 3.24 12.11
C SER A 31 -13.90 3.00 10.60
N LEU A 32 -12.79 3.50 10.04
CA LEU A 32 -12.27 3.01 8.78
C LEU A 32 -11.22 1.94 9.07
N GLU A 33 -11.43 0.76 8.51
CA GLU A 33 -10.50 -0.34 8.51
C GLU A 33 -9.75 -0.32 7.19
N ILE A 34 -8.43 -0.21 7.24
CA ILE A 34 -7.60 -0.02 6.07
C ILE A 34 -6.58 -1.15 6.00
N SER A 35 -6.46 -1.78 4.84
CA SER A 35 -5.35 -2.67 4.52
C SER A 35 -4.69 -2.24 3.22
N THR A 36 -3.36 -2.29 3.18
CA THR A 36 -2.62 -2.09 1.94
C THR A 36 -1.70 -3.26 1.70
N LYS A 37 -1.87 -3.91 0.55
CA LYS A 37 -1.06 -5.02 0.07
C LYS A 37 0.03 -4.48 -0.83
N ILE A 38 1.29 -4.75 -0.49
CA ILE A 38 2.48 -4.32 -1.22
C ILE A 38 3.39 -5.54 -1.38
N PHE A 39 4.02 -5.75 -2.52
CA PHE A 39 5.05 -6.78 -2.61
C PHE A 39 6.14 -6.51 -1.58
N PHE A 40 6.47 -7.53 -0.77
CA PHE A 40 7.34 -7.32 0.38
C PHE A 40 8.76 -6.89 -0.02
N ASN A 41 9.27 -7.40 -1.13
CA ASN A 41 10.58 -7.02 -1.65
C ASN A 41 10.62 -5.54 -2.14
N ASP A 42 9.54 -5.04 -2.73
CA ASP A 42 9.46 -3.65 -3.16
C ASP A 42 9.35 -2.70 -1.95
N LEU A 43 8.56 -3.09 -0.95
CA LEU A 43 8.47 -2.32 0.30
C LEU A 43 9.81 -2.30 1.03
N GLU A 44 10.48 -3.44 1.17
CA GLU A 44 11.81 -3.55 1.79
C GLU A 44 12.83 -2.66 1.09
N ALA A 45 12.92 -2.76 -0.25
CA ALA A 45 13.85 -1.93 -1.04
C ALA A 45 13.56 -0.43 -0.90
N ALA A 46 12.28 -0.03 -0.86
CA ALA A 46 11.88 1.37 -0.64
C ALA A 46 12.31 1.86 0.74
N LEU A 47 12.10 1.06 1.79
CA LEU A 47 12.52 1.38 3.15
C LEU A 47 14.03 1.46 3.29
N GLU A 48 14.77 0.48 2.73
CA GLU A 48 16.22 0.48 2.73
C GLU A 48 16.80 1.74 2.08
N LYS A 49 16.28 2.10 0.91
CA LYS A 49 16.69 3.31 0.19
C LYS A 49 16.37 4.59 0.96
N HIS A 50 15.18 4.67 1.54
CA HIS A 50 14.73 5.87 2.24
C HIS A 50 15.47 6.10 3.57
N TYR A 51 15.71 5.01 4.33
CA TYR A 51 16.31 5.09 5.67
C TYR A 51 17.80 4.78 5.70
N GLN A 52 18.41 4.44 4.57
CA GLN A 52 19.84 4.09 4.46
C GLN A 52 20.23 2.98 5.45
N LYS A 53 19.39 1.94 5.53
CA LYS A 53 19.53 0.79 6.43
C LYS A 53 19.39 -0.51 5.66
N GLN A 54 20.11 -1.53 6.10
CA GLN A 54 19.90 -2.89 5.63
C GLN A 54 18.79 -3.53 6.46
N LEU A 55 17.75 -4.01 5.79
CA LEU A 55 16.53 -4.55 6.41
C LEU A 55 16.27 -5.96 5.90
N ASP A 56 15.50 -6.72 6.66
CA ASP A 56 14.96 -8.02 6.24
C ASP A 56 13.54 -8.16 6.80
N ILE A 57 12.57 -7.83 5.96
CA ILE A 57 11.15 -7.78 6.32
C ILE A 57 10.58 -9.16 6.68
N LEU A 58 11.27 -10.23 6.27
CA LEU A 58 10.87 -11.60 6.57
C LEU A 58 11.35 -12.08 7.94
N LYS A 59 12.27 -11.37 8.60
CA LYS A 59 12.80 -11.74 9.90
C LYS A 59 11.93 -11.23 11.04
N PRO A 60 11.28 -12.12 11.82
CA PRO A 60 10.49 -11.72 12.99
C PRO A 60 11.26 -10.87 14.01
N ALA A 61 12.58 -11.15 14.17
CA ALA A 61 13.44 -10.40 15.07
C ALA A 61 13.64 -8.91 14.69
N GLN A 62 13.38 -8.54 13.44
CA GLN A 62 13.46 -7.15 12.97
C GLN A 62 12.13 -6.39 13.04
N ARG A 63 11.06 -7.02 13.48
CA ARG A 63 9.72 -6.43 13.50
C ARG A 63 9.66 -5.12 14.29
N GLU A 64 10.26 -5.09 15.46
CA GLU A 64 10.31 -3.87 16.30
C GLU A 64 11.02 -2.69 15.61
N GLN A 65 12.00 -2.99 14.75
CA GLN A 65 12.68 -1.99 13.94
C GLN A 65 11.86 -1.60 12.71
N LEU A 66 11.19 -2.55 12.08
CA LEU A 66 10.45 -2.36 10.82
C LEU A 66 9.13 -1.65 11.02
N ASP A 67 8.36 -1.96 12.06
CA ASP A 67 7.05 -1.35 12.31
C ASP A 67 7.07 0.19 12.34
N PRO A 68 8.00 0.87 13.03
CA PRO A 68 8.10 2.31 12.98
C PRO A 68 8.43 2.86 11.60
N LEU A 69 9.30 2.19 10.83
CA LEU A 69 9.70 2.62 9.50
C LEU A 69 8.56 2.46 8.49
N ILE A 70 7.84 1.35 8.54
CA ILE A 70 6.65 1.12 7.71
C ILE A 70 5.57 2.14 8.05
N ASN A 71 5.31 2.38 9.33
CA ASN A 71 4.35 3.38 9.77
C ASN A 71 4.71 4.77 9.21
N GLU A 72 5.94 5.23 9.42
CA GLU A 72 6.38 6.53 8.93
C GLU A 72 6.27 6.65 7.41
N TYR A 73 6.67 5.61 6.68
CA TYR A 73 6.56 5.53 5.24
C TYR A 73 5.10 5.65 4.78
N LEU A 74 4.20 4.86 5.37
CA LEU A 74 2.77 4.89 5.02
C LEU A 74 2.10 6.21 5.39
N GLN A 75 2.45 6.85 6.52
CA GLN A 75 1.92 8.17 6.86
C GLN A 75 2.27 9.25 5.82
N LYS A 76 3.42 9.12 5.15
CA LYS A 76 3.83 10.05 4.09
C LYS A 76 3.15 9.77 2.76
N HIS A 77 2.94 8.50 2.41
CA HIS A 77 2.55 8.07 1.09
C HIS A 77 1.08 7.64 0.96
N LEU A 78 0.36 7.53 2.08
CA LEU A 78 -1.05 7.20 2.12
C LEU A 78 -1.77 8.18 3.05
N GLN A 79 -2.64 9.02 2.48
CA GLN A 79 -3.38 10.04 3.23
C GLN A 79 -4.85 9.98 2.86
N LEU A 80 -5.72 10.17 3.84
CA LEU A 80 -7.16 10.19 3.64
C LEU A 80 -7.78 11.46 4.22
N SER A 81 -8.86 11.90 3.57
CA SER A 81 -9.82 12.86 4.13
C SER A 81 -11.21 12.26 4.10
N VAL A 82 -11.99 12.50 5.13
CA VAL A 82 -13.39 12.09 5.25
C VAL A 82 -14.25 13.33 5.38
N ASN A 83 -15.22 13.51 4.46
CA ASN A 83 -16.09 14.70 4.43
C ASN A 83 -15.27 16.00 4.49
N ASP A 84 -14.26 16.13 3.63
CA ASP A 84 -13.34 17.27 3.50
C ASP A 84 -12.43 17.53 4.73
N LYS A 85 -12.35 16.58 5.67
CA LYS A 85 -11.49 16.68 6.84
C LYS A 85 -10.39 15.64 6.79
N PRO A 86 -9.12 16.06 6.85
CA PRO A 86 -8.01 15.11 6.97
C PRO A 86 -8.16 14.24 8.21
N VAL A 87 -7.87 12.95 8.07
CA VAL A 87 -7.90 11.98 9.16
C VAL A 87 -6.52 11.39 9.41
N LYS A 88 -6.24 11.05 10.65
CA LYS A 88 -4.96 10.43 11.02
C LYS A 88 -5.10 8.91 10.96
N LEU A 89 -4.22 8.28 10.22
CA LEU A 89 -4.13 6.83 10.14
C LEU A 89 -3.38 6.29 11.36
N LYS A 90 -3.99 5.35 12.06
CA LYS A 90 -3.35 4.61 13.15
C LYS A 90 -2.81 3.31 12.59
N TYR A 91 -1.51 3.16 12.53
CA TYR A 91 -0.85 1.93 12.11
C TYR A 91 -1.03 0.82 13.17
N LEU A 92 -1.37 -0.39 12.73
CA LEU A 92 -1.64 -1.53 13.60
C LEU A 92 -0.58 -2.63 13.48
N GLY A 93 0.17 -2.66 12.38
CA GLY A 93 1.18 -3.67 12.12
C GLY A 93 1.11 -4.17 10.68
N TYR A 94 1.93 -5.17 10.37
CA TYR A 94 1.92 -5.86 9.08
C TYR A 94 2.01 -7.37 9.25
N GLU A 95 1.62 -8.08 8.20
CA GLU A 95 1.78 -9.53 8.07
C GLU A 95 2.36 -9.86 6.70
N ILE A 96 3.16 -10.92 6.63
CA ILE A 96 3.65 -11.44 5.36
C ILE A 96 2.77 -12.62 4.96
N GLU A 97 2.17 -12.51 3.80
CA GLU A 97 1.40 -13.59 3.20
C GLU A 97 1.85 -13.76 1.74
N GLN A 98 2.40 -14.94 1.44
CA GLN A 98 3.02 -15.26 0.15
C GLN A 98 4.12 -14.26 -0.22
N ASP A 99 3.92 -13.47 -1.28
CA ASP A 99 4.86 -12.48 -1.81
C ASP A 99 4.55 -11.05 -1.36
N ALA A 100 3.59 -10.87 -0.45
CA ALA A 100 3.11 -9.56 -0.05
C ALA A 100 3.25 -9.27 1.44
N ALA A 101 3.51 -8.00 1.75
CA ALA A 101 3.29 -7.40 3.04
C ALA A 101 1.89 -6.78 3.08
N TRP A 102 1.06 -7.24 4.00
CA TRP A 102 -0.24 -6.68 4.31
C TRP A 102 -0.10 -5.74 5.50
N CYS A 103 -0.19 -4.46 5.24
CA CYS A 103 -0.09 -3.42 6.28
C CYS A 103 -1.49 -2.98 6.69
N TYR A 104 -1.75 -2.93 8.00
CA TYR A 104 -3.06 -2.61 8.56
C TYR A 104 -3.05 -1.27 9.26
N LEU A 105 -4.06 -0.46 8.98
CA LEU A 105 -4.27 0.84 9.59
C LEU A 105 -5.75 1.04 9.95
N GLU A 106 -6.02 1.94 10.86
CA GLU A 106 -7.36 2.27 11.32
C GLU A 106 -7.54 3.79 11.46
N VAL A 107 -8.75 4.26 11.20
CA VAL A 107 -9.20 5.60 11.60
C VAL A 107 -10.39 5.42 12.54
N PRO A 108 -10.24 5.66 13.83
CA PRO A 108 -11.35 5.56 14.78
C PRO A 108 -12.27 6.77 14.69
N GLN A 109 -13.48 6.65 15.26
CA GLN A 109 -14.46 7.73 15.42
C GLN A 109 -14.91 8.35 14.08
N VAL A 110 -15.06 7.52 13.06
CA VAL A 110 -15.62 7.91 11.76
C VAL A 110 -17.11 7.58 11.75
N GLY A 111 -17.94 8.59 11.87
CA GLY A 111 -19.40 8.46 11.81
C GLY A 111 -19.91 8.33 10.38
N ARG A 112 -20.86 9.19 9.98
CA ARG A 112 -21.43 9.16 8.63
C ARG A 112 -20.40 9.58 7.59
N VAL A 113 -20.15 8.73 6.60
CA VAL A 113 -19.29 9.01 5.45
C VAL A 113 -20.17 9.44 4.27
N LYS A 114 -19.87 10.61 3.71
CA LYS A 114 -20.44 11.11 2.45
C LYS A 114 -19.42 11.13 1.32
N GLN A 115 -18.16 11.37 1.66
CA GLN A 115 -17.06 11.47 0.73
C GLN A 115 -15.77 11.00 1.39
N ILE A 116 -14.96 10.28 0.62
CA ILE A 116 -13.57 9.95 0.99
C ILE A 116 -12.68 10.43 -0.15
N GLU A 117 -11.67 11.20 0.21
CA GLU A 117 -10.55 11.53 -0.67
C GLU A 117 -9.32 10.73 -0.22
N ILE A 118 -8.59 10.21 -1.17
CA ILE A 118 -7.37 9.46 -0.93
C ILE A 118 -6.23 10.01 -1.78
N ARG A 119 -5.07 10.18 -1.15
CA ARG A 119 -3.78 10.30 -1.83
C ARG A 119 -2.97 9.05 -1.53
N ASN A 120 -2.51 8.39 -2.57
CA ASN A 120 -1.72 7.17 -2.48
C ASN A 120 -0.63 7.20 -3.55
N ASP A 121 0.58 7.57 -3.16
CA ASP A 121 1.78 7.55 -4.00
C ASP A 121 2.83 6.55 -3.49
N VAL A 122 2.36 5.49 -2.83
CA VAL A 122 3.19 4.36 -2.39
C VAL A 122 3.98 3.81 -3.58
N LEU A 123 5.30 3.69 -3.42
CA LEU A 123 6.27 3.23 -4.42
C LEU A 123 6.37 4.06 -5.72
N PHE A 124 5.75 5.22 -5.80
CA PHE A 124 5.86 6.07 -6.99
C PHE A 124 7.28 6.62 -7.20
N ALA A 125 8.04 6.85 -6.14
CA ALA A 125 9.43 7.27 -6.24
C ALA A 125 10.38 6.14 -6.65
N GLU A 126 9.96 4.89 -6.47
CA GLU A 126 10.75 3.70 -6.77
C GLU A 126 10.49 3.16 -8.19
N HIS A 127 9.25 3.27 -8.67
CA HIS A 127 8.82 2.66 -9.93
C HIS A 127 7.94 3.61 -10.76
N ASP A 128 8.43 4.02 -11.93
CA ASP A 128 7.70 4.90 -12.85
C ASP A 128 6.39 4.28 -13.35
N SER A 129 6.32 2.95 -13.42
CA SER A 129 5.14 2.19 -13.85
C SER A 129 4.28 1.66 -12.70
N GLN A 130 4.44 2.21 -11.48
CA GLN A 130 3.63 1.81 -10.34
C GLN A 130 2.16 2.13 -10.55
N THR A 131 1.30 1.17 -10.26
CA THR A 131 -0.16 1.31 -10.20
C THR A 131 -0.65 1.00 -8.79
N ASN A 132 -1.36 1.92 -8.16
CA ASN A 132 -1.98 1.71 -6.86
C ASN A 132 -3.50 1.55 -7.04
N MET A 133 -3.98 0.32 -6.83
CA MET A 133 -5.41 0.01 -6.83
C MET A 133 -6.03 0.47 -5.53
N VAL A 134 -7.18 1.14 -5.62
CA VAL A 134 -7.92 1.63 -4.44
C VAL A 134 -9.35 1.12 -4.49
N HIS A 135 -9.78 0.51 -3.39
CA HIS A 135 -11.14 0.03 -3.19
C HIS A 135 -11.68 0.64 -1.89
N ILE A 136 -12.82 1.31 -1.98
CA ILE A 136 -13.47 1.92 -0.80
C ILE A 136 -14.90 1.38 -0.69
N THR A 137 -15.24 0.88 0.48
CA THR A 137 -16.58 0.34 0.78
C THR A 137 -17.21 1.11 1.93
N VAL A 138 -18.38 1.69 1.68
CA VAL A 138 -19.20 2.37 2.67
C VAL A 138 -20.63 1.83 2.58
N LYS A 139 -21.17 1.31 3.68
CA LYS A 139 -22.51 0.70 3.75
C LYS A 139 -22.74 -0.35 2.66
N GLY A 140 -21.74 -1.17 2.39
CA GLY A 140 -21.81 -2.21 1.35
C GLY A 140 -21.65 -1.70 -0.08
N ASN A 141 -21.61 -0.40 -0.30
CA ASN A 141 -21.34 0.18 -1.62
C ASN A 141 -19.82 0.26 -1.84
N ARG A 142 -19.31 -0.55 -2.77
CA ARG A 142 -17.89 -0.60 -3.14
C ARG A 142 -17.63 0.25 -4.37
N LYS A 143 -16.69 1.16 -4.27
CA LYS A 143 -16.15 1.94 -5.39
C LYS A 143 -14.67 1.70 -5.53
N SER A 144 -14.18 1.69 -6.76
CA SER A 144 -12.79 1.34 -7.06
C SER A 144 -12.21 2.28 -8.11
N THR A 145 -10.91 2.51 -8.00
CA THR A 145 -10.12 3.17 -9.04
C THR A 145 -8.70 2.64 -9.05
N LYS A 146 -7.94 3.01 -10.05
CA LYS A 146 -6.49 2.84 -10.10
C LYS A 146 -5.82 4.20 -10.17
N LEU A 147 -4.69 4.32 -9.51
CA LEU A 147 -3.83 5.49 -9.53
C LEU A 147 -2.52 5.07 -10.21
N ASP A 148 -2.34 5.50 -11.44
CA ASP A 148 -1.13 5.22 -12.20
C ASP A 148 -0.14 6.39 -12.00
N ASN A 149 1.11 6.12 -11.65
CA ASN A 149 2.13 7.14 -11.48
C ASN A 149 2.19 8.08 -12.71
N PRO A 150 2.10 9.43 -12.56
CA PRO A 150 2.19 10.21 -11.32
C PRO A 150 0.85 10.57 -10.65
N GLU A 151 -0.29 10.11 -11.16
CA GLU A 151 -1.62 10.45 -10.63
C GLU A 151 -1.89 9.73 -9.31
N SER A 152 -1.85 10.47 -8.20
CA SER A 152 -1.88 9.88 -6.85
C SER A 152 -3.18 10.13 -6.07
N GLN A 153 -4.17 10.82 -6.65
CA GLN A 153 -5.35 11.26 -5.91
C GLN A 153 -6.65 10.77 -6.53
N ALA A 154 -7.61 10.43 -5.68
CA ALA A 154 -8.97 10.12 -6.08
C ALA A 154 -9.99 10.57 -5.03
N SER A 155 -11.22 10.82 -5.48
CA SER A 155 -12.35 11.18 -4.63
C SER A 155 -13.53 10.25 -4.89
N PHE A 156 -14.21 9.85 -3.82
CA PHE A 156 -15.34 8.92 -3.83
C PHE A 156 -16.49 9.49 -3.03
N SER A 157 -17.67 9.61 -3.63
CA SER A 157 -18.90 10.04 -2.96
C SER A 157 -19.80 8.84 -2.65
N PHE A 158 -20.52 8.86 -1.51
CA PHE A 158 -21.37 7.78 -1.01
C PHE A 158 -22.74 8.27 -0.54
#